data_ecd9038ce474ab76fcbf3031833d2d11
#
_entry.id   ecd9038ce474ab76fcbf3031833d2d11
#
_cell.length_a   1.000
_cell.length_b   1.000
_cell.length_c   1.000
_cell.angle_alpha   90.00
_cell.angle_beta   90.00
_cell.angle_gamma   90.00
#
_symmetry.space_group_name_H-M   'P 1'
#
loop_
_entity.id
_entity.type
_entity.pdbx_description
1 polymer ?
#
loop_
_entity_poly.entity_id
_entity_poly.type
_entity_poly.pdbx_seq_one_letter_code
_entity_poly.pdbx_strand_id
1 'polypeptide(L)'
;RFVLPIERTIAMNLSQMQYYKQQYGYSYDRLSQLTGIPKGTIQKIFTGVTKSPRYETLQALERVLKPENPPKAAESTKGLYMESRQYGADAGVNQSDRVCETVVPYGQKKQGEYTLEDYYALPEDKRYELIDGVLYEMTAPTTLHQIIALQMCYQIEKFIEGKEGSCMTYIAPVDVQLDCDDKTMVEPDVIILCDRSKDINRCIYGAPDFVAEVLSKSTRRKDIGVKTYKYSNAGVREYWMIDPKDMKVIVYTFAQNDDAEDTVSIFEFQDKIPVGIYNGELKIDFAKISKRLEA
;
A
#
# COMPACT_ATOMS: atom_id res chain seq x y z
N ARG A 1 -13.46 20.83 -44.18
CA ARG A 1 -13.57 20.69 -42.72
C ARG A 1 -13.01 19.32 -42.36
N PHE A 2 -11.78 19.29 -41.91
CA PHE A 2 -11.17 18.08 -41.31
C PHE A 2 -11.71 17.99 -39.88
N VAL A 3 -12.52 17.00 -39.60
CA VAL A 3 -12.91 16.61 -38.26
C VAL A 3 -11.75 15.76 -37.73
N LEU A 4 -10.99 16.31 -36.80
CA LEU A 4 -9.98 15.52 -36.05
C LEU A 4 -10.71 14.41 -35.29
N PRO A 5 -10.19 13.18 -35.26
CA PRO A 5 -10.77 12.11 -34.46
C PRO A 5 -10.66 12.50 -32.98
N ILE A 6 -11.79 12.49 -32.27
CA ILE A 6 -11.82 12.61 -30.81
C ILE A 6 -11.04 11.42 -30.28
N GLU A 7 -9.87 11.67 -29.71
CA GLU A 7 -9.11 10.65 -29.00
C GLU A 7 -10.01 10.07 -27.90
N ARG A 8 -10.34 8.78 -28.05
CA ARG A 8 -11.10 8.01 -27.08
C ARG A 8 -10.15 7.59 -25.96
N THR A 9 -9.95 8.46 -24.98
CA THR A 9 -9.07 8.16 -23.83
C THR A 9 -9.93 7.77 -22.64
N ILE A 10 -9.64 6.63 -22.02
CA ILE A 10 -10.14 6.26 -20.69
C ILE A 10 -9.16 6.87 -19.71
N ALA A 11 -9.63 7.71 -18.79
CA ALA A 11 -8.80 8.43 -17.84
C ALA A 11 -8.39 7.55 -16.65
N MET A 12 -9.15 6.47 -16.35
CA MET A 12 -8.87 5.54 -15.25
C MET A 12 -8.42 4.18 -15.78
N ASN A 13 -7.30 3.68 -15.28
CA ASN A 13 -6.91 2.29 -15.50
C ASN A 13 -7.73 1.32 -14.63
N LEU A 14 -7.62 0.01 -14.92
CA LEU A 14 -8.40 -1.01 -14.23
C LEU A 14 -8.13 -1.05 -12.73
N SER A 15 -6.90 -0.81 -12.33
CA SER A 15 -6.47 -0.79 -10.94
C SER A 15 -7.09 0.36 -10.16
N GLN A 16 -7.16 1.54 -10.76
CA GLN A 16 -7.88 2.69 -10.19
C GLN A 16 -9.37 2.40 -10.06
N MET A 17 -9.97 1.72 -11.05
CA MET A 17 -11.36 1.29 -10.96
C MET A 17 -11.60 0.29 -9.83
N GLN A 18 -10.66 -0.64 -9.58
CA GLN A 18 -10.72 -1.56 -8.44
C GLN A 18 -10.65 -0.83 -7.11
N TYR A 19 -9.73 0.14 -7.01
CA TYR A 19 -9.59 0.98 -5.82
C TYR A 19 -10.91 1.71 -5.50
N TYR A 20 -11.48 2.45 -6.44
CA TYR A 20 -12.73 3.17 -6.21
C TYR A 20 -13.92 2.25 -5.97
N LYS A 21 -13.96 1.07 -6.59
CA LYS A 21 -14.95 0.04 -6.27
C LYS A 21 -14.91 -0.32 -4.78
N GLN A 22 -13.70 -0.50 -4.22
CA GLN A 22 -13.51 -0.82 -2.80
C GLN A 22 -13.86 0.37 -1.90
N GLN A 23 -13.40 1.58 -2.25
CA GLN A 23 -13.69 2.81 -1.50
C GLN A 23 -15.19 3.09 -1.41
N TYR A 24 -15.92 2.85 -2.48
CA TYR A 24 -17.37 3.03 -2.52
C TYR A 24 -18.17 1.84 -1.98
N GLY A 25 -17.49 0.77 -1.57
CA GLY A 25 -18.14 -0.44 -1.07
C GLY A 25 -19.02 -1.14 -2.12
N TYR A 26 -18.75 -0.92 -3.41
CA TYR A 26 -19.56 -1.50 -4.47
C TYR A 26 -19.31 -2.99 -4.63
N SER A 27 -20.37 -3.79 -4.46
CA SER A 27 -20.37 -5.18 -4.91
C SER A 27 -20.44 -5.27 -6.44
N TYR A 28 -20.09 -6.41 -7.01
CA TYR A 28 -20.25 -6.63 -8.46
C TYR A 28 -21.73 -6.54 -8.91
N ASP A 29 -22.66 -6.91 -8.03
CA ASP A 29 -24.11 -6.75 -8.28
C ASP A 29 -24.49 -5.26 -8.35
N ARG A 30 -23.96 -4.46 -7.43
CA ARG A 30 -24.21 -3.02 -7.43
C ARG A 30 -23.61 -2.32 -8.65
N LEU A 31 -22.40 -2.68 -9.04
CA LEU A 31 -21.79 -2.17 -10.29
C LEU A 31 -22.60 -2.58 -11.52
N SER A 32 -23.11 -3.83 -11.55
CA SER A 32 -23.96 -4.29 -12.64
C SER A 32 -25.24 -3.46 -12.76
N GLN A 33 -25.88 -3.13 -11.64
CA GLN A 33 -27.06 -2.27 -11.60
C GLN A 33 -26.77 -0.83 -12.10
N LEU A 34 -25.62 -0.27 -11.68
CA LEU A 34 -25.25 1.11 -11.99
C LEU A 34 -24.75 1.29 -13.43
N THR A 35 -24.08 0.27 -13.96
CA THR A 35 -23.46 0.35 -15.31
C THR A 35 -24.26 -0.30 -16.40
N GLY A 36 -25.23 -1.16 -16.05
CA GLY A 36 -25.94 -2.02 -17.00
C GLY A 36 -25.11 -3.17 -17.56
N ILE A 37 -23.86 -3.36 -17.09
CA ILE A 37 -22.96 -4.43 -17.53
C ILE A 37 -23.29 -5.71 -16.74
N PRO A 38 -23.38 -6.89 -17.39
CA PRO A 38 -23.62 -8.15 -16.68
C PRO A 38 -22.55 -8.40 -15.61
N LYS A 39 -22.96 -8.82 -14.40
CA LYS A 39 -22.10 -9.13 -13.26
C LYS A 39 -20.89 -9.99 -13.62
N GLY A 40 -21.15 -11.08 -14.38
CA GLY A 40 -20.08 -12.00 -14.81
C GLY A 40 -19.03 -11.33 -15.72
N THR A 41 -19.42 -10.33 -16.52
CA THR A 41 -18.49 -9.55 -17.33
C THR A 41 -17.64 -8.64 -16.45
N ILE A 42 -18.25 -7.92 -15.52
CA ILE A 42 -17.54 -7.06 -14.56
C ILE A 42 -16.54 -7.91 -13.74
N GLN A 43 -16.99 -9.06 -13.23
CA GLN A 43 -16.14 -9.94 -12.45
C GLN A 43 -14.92 -10.43 -13.24
N LYS A 44 -15.11 -10.86 -14.52
CA LYS A 44 -14.00 -11.28 -15.38
C LYS A 44 -13.00 -10.16 -15.68
N ILE A 45 -13.47 -8.91 -15.79
CA ILE A 45 -12.62 -7.75 -15.97
C ILE A 45 -11.77 -7.51 -14.70
N PHE A 46 -12.40 -7.41 -13.55
CA PHE A 46 -11.72 -7.12 -12.29
C PHE A 46 -10.85 -8.29 -11.76
N THR A 47 -11.08 -9.51 -12.21
CA THR A 47 -10.21 -10.66 -11.90
C THR A 47 -9.14 -10.91 -12.96
N GLY A 48 -9.03 -10.05 -13.98
CA GLY A 48 -8.02 -10.18 -15.04
C GLY A 48 -8.28 -11.28 -16.07
N VAL A 49 -9.39 -12.03 -15.95
CA VAL A 49 -9.78 -13.06 -16.93
C VAL A 49 -10.02 -12.46 -18.32
N THR A 50 -10.53 -11.22 -18.37
CA THR A 50 -10.70 -10.47 -19.62
C THR A 50 -9.52 -9.51 -19.76
N LYS A 51 -8.53 -9.88 -20.57
CA LYS A 51 -7.29 -9.09 -20.78
C LYS A 51 -7.51 -7.81 -21.61
N SER A 52 -8.52 -7.76 -22.46
CA SER A 52 -8.85 -6.59 -23.30
C SER A 52 -10.33 -6.29 -23.26
N PRO A 53 -10.83 -5.64 -22.21
CA PRO A 53 -12.24 -5.23 -22.14
C PRO A 53 -12.58 -4.25 -23.26
N ARG A 54 -13.83 -4.25 -23.69
CA ARG A 54 -14.30 -3.27 -24.70
C ARG A 54 -14.28 -1.87 -24.12
N TYR A 55 -13.93 -0.90 -24.95
CA TYR A 55 -13.86 0.51 -24.58
C TYR A 55 -15.14 1.01 -23.90
N GLU A 56 -16.31 0.69 -24.47
CA GLU A 56 -17.62 1.10 -23.93
C GLU A 56 -17.85 0.52 -22.51
N THR A 57 -17.35 -0.69 -22.27
CA THR A 57 -17.45 -1.35 -20.94
C THR A 57 -16.59 -0.65 -19.91
N LEU A 58 -15.35 -0.33 -20.26
CA LEU A 58 -14.45 0.42 -19.37
C LEU A 58 -14.97 1.83 -19.13
N GLN A 59 -15.49 2.51 -20.15
CA GLN A 59 -16.08 3.86 -20.02
C GLN A 59 -17.31 3.86 -19.10
N ALA A 60 -18.15 2.81 -19.14
CA ALA A 60 -19.30 2.70 -18.26
C ALA A 60 -18.89 2.47 -16.80
N LEU A 61 -17.85 1.66 -16.56
CA LEU A 61 -17.26 1.45 -15.23
C LEU A 61 -16.62 2.74 -14.73
N GLU A 62 -15.80 3.40 -15.54
CA GLU A 62 -15.16 4.66 -15.21
C GLU A 62 -16.18 5.72 -14.78
N ARG A 63 -17.28 5.89 -15.52
CA ARG A 63 -18.33 6.87 -15.20
C ARG A 63 -18.91 6.70 -13.80
N VAL A 64 -19.03 5.46 -13.33
CA VAL A 64 -19.57 5.11 -12.01
C VAL A 64 -18.51 5.22 -10.91
N LEU A 65 -17.25 4.95 -11.25
CA LEU A 65 -16.14 4.85 -10.29
C LEU A 65 -15.29 6.12 -10.20
N LYS A 66 -15.54 7.14 -11.03
CA LYS A 66 -14.79 8.41 -10.94
C LYS A 66 -14.92 9.05 -9.56
N PRO A 67 -13.82 9.68 -9.05
CA PRO A 67 -13.82 10.39 -7.77
C PRO A 67 -14.87 11.50 -7.68
N GLU A 68 -15.22 12.09 -8.81
CA GLU A 68 -16.22 13.17 -8.94
C GLU A 68 -17.67 12.68 -8.77
N ASN A 69 -17.89 11.36 -8.77
CA ASN A 69 -19.20 10.73 -8.62
C ASN A 69 -19.26 9.78 -7.39
N PRO A 70 -19.04 10.28 -6.16
CA PRO A 70 -19.22 9.44 -4.98
C PRO A 70 -20.68 8.98 -4.91
N PRO A 71 -20.96 7.79 -4.36
CA PRO A 71 -22.32 7.30 -4.21
C PRO A 71 -23.14 8.34 -3.44
N LYS A 72 -24.25 8.80 -4.02
CA LYS A 72 -25.27 9.52 -3.24
C LYS A 72 -25.63 8.60 -2.09
N ALA A 73 -25.48 9.10 -0.86
CA ALA A 73 -25.77 8.35 0.36
C ALA A 73 -27.14 7.66 0.17
N ALA A 74 -27.11 6.35 -0.05
CA ALA A 74 -28.34 5.58 -0.08
C ALA A 74 -28.83 5.54 1.37
N GLU A 75 -30.00 6.08 1.60
CA GLU A 75 -30.78 5.78 2.79
C GLU A 75 -30.86 4.27 2.92
N SER A 76 -30.24 3.76 3.99
CA SER A 76 -30.20 2.39 4.47
C SER A 76 -28.93 1.56 4.16
N THR A 77 -27.84 1.91 4.82
CA THR A 77 -27.01 1.00 5.60
C THR A 77 -26.28 1.86 6.65
N LYS A 78 -26.97 2.19 7.71
CA LYS A 78 -26.36 2.59 9.00
C LYS A 78 -25.51 1.42 9.45
N GLY A 79 -24.20 1.59 9.38
CA GLY A 79 -23.30 0.62 9.98
C GLY A 79 -22.00 0.42 9.26
N LEU A 80 -21.18 1.47 9.02
CA LEU A 80 -19.71 1.38 8.96
C LEU A 80 -18.99 2.73 8.85
N TYR A 81 -19.71 3.85 9.03
CA TYR A 81 -19.05 5.11 9.38
C TYR A 81 -19.39 5.41 10.84
N MET A 82 -18.42 5.25 11.73
CA MET A 82 -18.56 5.76 13.09
C MET A 82 -18.55 7.28 13.05
N GLU A 83 -19.75 7.90 13.04
CA GLU A 83 -19.90 9.19 13.67
C GLU A 83 -19.40 9.08 15.12
N SER A 84 -18.58 10.04 15.51
CA SER A 84 -18.21 10.27 16.90
C SER A 84 -19.46 10.57 17.72
N ARG A 85 -20.14 9.54 18.21
CA ARG A 85 -21.13 9.69 19.26
C ARG A 85 -20.43 9.58 20.60
N GLN A 86 -20.50 10.68 21.35
CA GLN A 86 -20.32 10.67 22.80
C GLN A 86 -21.15 9.53 23.40
N TYR A 87 -20.50 8.45 23.83
CA TYR A 87 -21.10 7.51 24.76
C TYR A 87 -20.79 8.00 26.16
N GLY A 88 -21.86 8.37 26.85
CA GLY A 88 -21.87 8.57 28.29
C GLY A 88 -21.35 7.32 29.01
N ALA A 89 -20.76 7.58 30.18
CA ALA A 89 -20.20 6.60 31.06
C ALA A 89 -21.24 5.50 31.40
N ASP A 90 -20.85 4.26 31.15
CA ASP A 90 -20.94 3.08 31.99
C ASP A 90 -20.85 1.81 31.18
N ALA A 91 -19.73 1.15 31.29
CA ALA A 91 -19.48 -0.29 31.36
C ALA A 91 -18.01 -0.54 30.98
N GLY A 92 -17.24 -1.08 31.90
CA GLY A 92 -15.82 -1.34 31.82
C GLY A 92 -15.40 -2.16 30.60
N VAL A 93 -14.91 -1.48 29.57
CA VAL A 93 -14.19 -2.03 28.47
C VAL A 93 -12.79 -1.41 28.48
N ASN A 94 -11.79 -2.26 28.63
CA ASN A 94 -10.37 -1.90 28.66
C ASN A 94 -10.00 -0.93 27.53
N GLN A 95 -9.46 0.22 27.92
CA GLN A 95 -9.01 1.31 27.04
C GLN A 95 -7.80 0.95 26.14
N SER A 96 -7.29 -0.30 26.18
CA SER A 96 -6.10 -0.73 25.46
C SER A 96 -6.31 -1.15 23.99
N ASP A 97 -7.57 -1.20 23.50
CA ASP A 97 -7.87 -1.81 22.20
C ASP A 97 -8.21 -0.83 21.05
N ARG A 98 -8.00 0.47 21.25
CA ARG A 98 -8.29 1.49 20.22
C ARG A 98 -7.04 2.22 19.75
N VAL A 99 -6.09 1.51 19.16
CA VAL A 99 -5.06 2.16 18.35
C VAL A 99 -5.38 1.89 16.89
N CYS A 100 -6.20 2.76 16.31
CA CYS A 100 -6.36 2.89 14.87
C CYS A 100 -5.51 4.09 14.46
N GLU A 101 -4.72 3.99 13.38
CA GLU A 101 -4.09 5.17 12.78
C GLU A 101 -5.17 6.19 12.49
N THR A 102 -5.04 7.35 13.10
CA THR A 102 -6.03 8.40 12.97
C THR A 102 -5.74 9.16 11.68
N VAL A 103 -6.69 9.12 10.74
CA VAL A 103 -6.72 10.08 9.64
C VAL A 103 -6.93 11.45 10.26
N VAL A 104 -5.92 12.32 10.21
CA VAL A 104 -5.96 13.60 10.91
C VAL A 104 -6.39 14.68 9.93
N PRO A 105 -7.45 15.47 10.22
CA PRO A 105 -7.68 16.70 9.49
C PRO A 105 -6.58 17.71 9.89
N TYR A 106 -5.69 18.03 8.96
CA TYR A 106 -4.73 19.10 9.09
C TYR A 106 -5.17 20.29 8.22
N GLY A 107 -5.39 21.46 8.83
CA GLY A 107 -5.83 22.65 8.10
C GLY A 107 -7.27 22.60 7.58
N GLN A 108 -7.53 23.29 6.48
CA GLN A 108 -8.88 23.41 5.88
C GLN A 108 -9.14 22.42 4.74
N LYS A 109 -8.13 21.61 4.34
CA LYS A 109 -8.25 20.66 3.23
C LYS A 109 -8.95 19.38 3.67
N LYS A 110 -9.68 18.77 2.76
CA LYS A 110 -10.28 17.44 2.98
C LYS A 110 -9.23 16.35 2.72
N GLN A 111 -9.43 15.19 3.34
CA GLN A 111 -8.64 14.02 3.02
C GLN A 111 -8.78 13.66 1.53
N GLY A 112 -7.64 13.35 0.89
CA GLY A 112 -7.54 13.18 -0.56
C GLY A 112 -7.12 14.44 -1.32
N GLU A 113 -7.07 15.62 -0.65
CA GLU A 113 -6.68 16.90 -1.26
C GLU A 113 -5.28 17.36 -0.87
N TYR A 114 -4.62 16.67 0.08
CA TYR A 114 -3.28 17.03 0.53
C TYR A 114 -2.23 16.72 -0.55
N THR A 115 -1.18 17.54 -0.57
CA THR A 115 -0.06 17.44 -1.49
C THR A 115 1.27 17.30 -0.74
N LEU A 116 2.36 17.05 -1.45
CA LEU A 116 3.70 17.05 -0.86
C LEU A 116 4.07 18.39 -0.25
N GLU A 117 3.56 19.52 -0.78
CA GLU A 117 3.76 20.82 -0.17
C GLU A 117 3.14 20.86 1.24
N ASP A 118 1.91 20.33 1.37
CA ASP A 118 1.28 20.22 2.69
C ASP A 118 2.03 19.25 3.60
N TYR A 119 2.50 18.12 3.07
CA TYR A 119 3.26 17.12 3.80
C TYR A 119 4.53 17.72 4.42
N TYR A 120 5.30 18.48 3.64
CA TYR A 120 6.52 19.12 4.12
C TYR A 120 6.27 20.36 4.99
N ALA A 121 5.05 20.87 5.03
CA ALA A 121 4.64 21.95 5.95
C ALA A 121 4.14 21.42 7.31
N LEU A 122 4.04 20.09 7.49
CA LEU A 122 3.61 19.47 8.74
C LEU A 122 4.62 19.75 9.87
N PRO A 123 4.17 19.79 11.13
CA PRO A 123 5.05 19.93 12.28
C PRO A 123 6.06 18.78 12.37
N GLU A 124 7.31 19.09 12.67
CA GLU A 124 8.43 18.12 12.75
C GLU A 124 8.33 17.18 13.98
N ASP A 125 7.48 17.49 14.96
CA ASP A 125 7.28 16.69 16.15
C ASP A 125 6.43 15.44 15.94
N LYS A 126 5.85 15.29 14.73
CA LYS A 126 5.04 14.15 14.33
C LYS A 126 5.46 13.63 12.96
N ARG A 127 5.28 12.33 12.77
CA ARG A 127 5.53 11.68 11.49
C ARG A 127 4.22 11.35 10.81
N TYR A 128 4.21 11.47 9.49
CA TYR A 128 3.04 11.18 8.67
C TYR A 128 3.45 10.41 7.43
N GLU A 129 2.51 9.67 6.87
CA GLU A 129 2.53 9.25 5.49
C GLU A 129 1.43 9.96 4.71
N LEU A 130 1.70 10.28 3.46
CA LEU A 130 0.73 10.80 2.51
C LEU A 130 0.47 9.74 1.45
N ILE A 131 -0.77 9.28 1.31
CA ILE A 131 -1.13 8.27 0.30
C ILE A 131 -2.37 8.76 -0.44
N ASP A 132 -2.23 9.01 -1.75
CA ASP A 132 -3.31 9.55 -2.60
C ASP A 132 -3.96 10.82 -2.01
N GLY A 133 -3.14 11.70 -1.43
CA GLY A 133 -3.60 12.93 -0.80
C GLY A 133 -4.27 12.75 0.57
N VAL A 134 -4.19 11.57 1.16
CA VAL A 134 -4.67 11.27 2.53
C VAL A 134 -3.50 11.24 3.49
N LEU A 135 -3.57 12.04 4.57
CA LEU A 135 -2.55 12.06 5.62
C LEU A 135 -2.85 11.02 6.69
N TYR A 136 -1.85 10.19 6.99
CA TYR A 136 -1.86 9.19 8.05
C TYR A 136 -0.81 9.53 9.10
N GLU A 137 -1.22 9.82 10.33
CA GLU A 137 -0.28 10.03 11.44
C GLU A 137 0.36 8.70 11.83
N MET A 138 1.68 8.69 11.95
CA MET A 138 2.44 7.51 12.34
C MET A 138 2.72 7.53 13.85
N THR A 139 2.63 6.37 14.47
CA THR A 139 3.02 6.18 15.87
C THR A 139 4.47 5.70 15.96
N ALA A 140 5.12 5.96 17.08
CA ALA A 140 6.46 5.41 17.33
C ALA A 140 6.44 3.88 17.26
N PRO A 141 7.40 3.25 16.57
CA PRO A 141 7.49 1.79 16.49
C PRO A 141 7.85 1.19 17.86
N THR A 142 7.43 -0.05 18.07
CA THR A 142 7.82 -0.81 19.26
C THR A 142 9.28 -1.27 19.15
N THR A 143 9.90 -1.63 20.28
CA THR A 143 11.24 -2.22 20.28
C THR A 143 11.33 -3.51 19.48
N LEU A 144 10.28 -4.36 19.54
CA LEU A 144 10.14 -5.57 18.74
C LEU A 144 10.21 -5.26 17.24
N HIS A 145 9.44 -4.28 16.79
CA HIS A 145 9.43 -3.81 15.41
C HIS A 145 10.83 -3.36 14.96
N GLN A 146 11.50 -2.54 15.77
CA GLN A 146 12.85 -2.03 15.46
C GLN A 146 13.91 -3.16 15.40
N ILE A 147 13.84 -4.16 16.28
CA ILE A 147 14.76 -5.29 16.23
C ILE A 147 14.57 -6.08 14.93
N ILE A 148 13.35 -6.33 14.51
CA ILE A 148 13.07 -7.08 13.26
C ILE A 148 13.64 -6.30 12.07
N ALA A 149 13.29 -5.02 11.91
CA ALA A 149 13.76 -4.19 10.81
C ALA A 149 15.30 -4.11 10.77
N LEU A 150 15.94 -3.86 11.92
CA LEU A 150 17.40 -3.81 12.03
C LEU A 150 18.06 -5.13 11.65
N GLN A 151 17.54 -6.28 12.11
CA GLN A 151 18.10 -7.59 11.80
C GLN A 151 17.92 -7.96 10.32
N MET A 152 16.84 -7.52 9.68
CA MET A 152 16.66 -7.65 8.24
C MET A 152 17.71 -6.84 7.49
N CYS A 153 17.83 -5.53 7.80
CA CYS A 153 18.84 -4.66 7.19
C CYS A 153 20.25 -5.23 7.35
N TYR A 154 20.62 -5.71 8.55
CA TYR A 154 21.94 -6.30 8.79
C TYR A 154 22.22 -7.51 7.88
N GLN A 155 21.24 -8.39 7.69
CA GLN A 155 21.41 -9.57 6.83
C GLN A 155 21.49 -9.18 5.35
N ILE A 156 20.72 -8.17 4.92
CA ILE A 156 20.73 -7.63 3.55
C ILE A 156 22.10 -6.99 3.26
N GLU A 157 22.51 -6.04 4.10
CA GLU A 157 23.79 -5.33 3.93
C GLU A 157 24.98 -6.29 3.87
N LYS A 158 25.04 -7.24 4.81
CA LYS A 158 26.08 -8.27 4.82
C LYS A 158 26.15 -9.07 3.52
N PHE A 159 25.02 -9.33 2.88
CA PHE A 159 24.96 -10.02 1.59
C PHE A 159 25.45 -9.11 0.47
N ILE A 160 24.98 -7.86 0.42
CA ILE A 160 25.36 -6.89 -0.62
C ILE A 160 26.86 -6.63 -0.58
N GLU A 161 27.44 -6.39 0.60
CA GLU A 161 28.89 -6.22 0.79
C GLU A 161 29.66 -7.47 0.34
N GLY A 162 29.21 -8.65 0.72
CA GLY A 162 29.87 -9.91 0.36
C GLY A 162 29.82 -10.25 -1.14
N LYS A 163 28.94 -9.62 -1.88
CA LYS A 163 28.79 -9.76 -3.34
C LYS A 163 29.36 -8.55 -4.11
N GLU A 164 29.92 -7.54 -3.45
CA GLU A 164 30.31 -6.27 -4.04
C GLU A 164 29.17 -5.66 -4.87
N GLY A 165 27.94 -5.82 -4.37
CA GLY A 165 26.71 -5.38 -5.02
C GLY A 165 26.53 -3.86 -4.99
N SER A 166 25.84 -3.30 -5.98
CA SER A 166 25.58 -1.85 -6.10
C SER A 166 24.31 -1.38 -5.41
N CYS A 167 23.44 -2.29 -4.99
CA CYS A 167 22.20 -1.93 -4.30
C CYS A 167 22.49 -1.34 -2.91
N MET A 168 21.58 -0.52 -2.41
CA MET A 168 21.63 0.09 -1.08
C MET A 168 20.42 -0.36 -0.27
N THR A 169 20.62 -0.54 1.04
CA THR A 169 19.54 -0.81 1.97
C THR A 169 19.26 0.44 2.79
N TYR A 170 17.99 0.79 2.96
CA TYR A 170 17.57 1.86 3.85
C TYR A 170 16.60 1.31 4.90
N ILE A 171 16.66 1.88 6.09
CA ILE A 171 15.78 1.61 7.21
C ILE A 171 15.01 2.89 7.58
N ALA A 172 13.75 2.78 7.96
CA ALA A 172 12.95 3.92 8.39
C ALA A 172 13.65 4.72 9.54
N PRO A 173 13.53 6.07 9.53
CA PRO A 173 12.70 6.86 8.61
C PRO A 173 13.42 7.20 7.30
N VAL A 174 12.80 6.94 6.19
CA VAL A 174 13.21 7.39 4.87
C VAL A 174 11.99 7.64 4.01
N ASP A 175 11.88 8.84 3.46
CA ASP A 175 10.79 9.21 2.58
C ASP A 175 10.91 8.54 1.22
N VAL A 176 9.83 7.96 0.72
CA VAL A 176 9.71 7.41 -0.63
C VAL A 176 8.55 8.09 -1.33
N GLN A 177 8.86 8.93 -2.33
CA GLN A 177 7.87 9.52 -3.24
C GLN A 177 7.48 8.49 -4.30
N LEU A 178 6.58 7.57 -3.90
CA LEU A 178 6.39 6.28 -4.56
C LEU A 178 5.89 6.39 -6.00
N ASP A 179 4.86 7.22 -6.23
CA ASP A 179 4.19 7.33 -7.56
C ASP A 179 4.82 8.42 -8.45
N CYS A 180 5.88 9.07 -8.00
CA CYS A 180 6.48 10.23 -8.66
C CYS A 180 5.50 11.39 -8.89
N ASP A 181 4.43 11.45 -8.10
CA ASP A 181 3.42 12.50 -8.10
C ASP A 181 3.56 13.40 -6.86
N ASP A 182 2.63 14.33 -6.68
CA ASP A 182 2.60 15.25 -5.53
C ASP A 182 1.67 14.79 -4.40
N LYS A 183 1.21 13.52 -4.40
CA LYS A 183 0.18 13.02 -3.50
C LYS A 183 0.52 11.76 -2.73
N THR A 184 1.71 11.21 -2.98
CA THR A 184 2.12 9.97 -2.31
C THR A 184 3.55 10.03 -1.82
N MET A 185 3.70 10.01 -0.48
CA MET A 185 4.95 9.90 0.26
C MET A 185 4.77 8.87 1.36
N VAL A 186 5.53 7.78 1.32
CA VAL A 186 5.47 6.69 2.30
C VAL A 186 6.81 6.54 2.99
N GLU A 187 6.80 5.97 4.21
CA GLU A 187 8.00 5.66 4.98
C GLU A 187 8.09 4.15 5.27
N PRO A 188 8.53 3.33 4.31
CA PRO A 188 8.65 1.89 4.51
C PRO A 188 9.71 1.53 5.55
N ASP A 189 9.50 0.45 6.31
CA ASP A 189 10.41 0.05 7.37
C ASP A 189 11.80 -0.37 6.87
N VAL A 190 11.84 -1.14 5.77
CA VAL A 190 13.08 -1.59 5.12
C VAL A 190 12.89 -1.57 3.61
N ILE A 191 13.83 -0.98 2.88
CA ILE A 191 13.86 -1.01 1.43
C ILE A 191 15.21 -1.44 0.88
N ILE A 192 15.22 -2.02 -0.31
CA ILE A 192 16.41 -2.21 -1.15
C ILE A 192 16.23 -1.42 -2.42
N LEU A 193 17.20 -0.58 -2.72
CA LEU A 193 17.25 0.27 -3.91
C LEU A 193 18.46 -0.12 -4.77
N CYS A 194 18.24 -0.65 -5.97
CA CYS A 194 19.32 -1.03 -6.87
C CYS A 194 19.62 0.06 -7.92
N ASP A 195 18.61 0.84 -8.30
CA ASP A 195 18.82 2.06 -9.11
C ASP A 195 19.08 3.27 -8.21
N ARG A 196 20.35 3.55 -7.95
CA ARG A 196 20.79 4.64 -7.08
C ARG A 196 20.46 6.03 -7.61
N SER A 197 20.10 6.18 -8.88
CA SER A 197 19.68 7.47 -9.45
C SER A 197 18.35 7.96 -8.87
N LYS A 198 17.57 7.07 -8.27
CA LYS A 198 16.32 7.39 -7.56
C LYS A 198 16.56 8.00 -6.17
N ASP A 199 17.73 7.85 -5.58
CA ASP A 199 18.11 8.55 -4.35
C ASP A 199 18.51 9.99 -4.68
N ILE A 200 17.57 10.91 -4.44
CA ILE A 200 17.78 12.35 -4.66
C ILE A 200 18.20 13.08 -3.38
N ASN A 201 18.72 12.36 -2.39
CA ASN A 201 19.18 12.82 -1.08
C ASN A 201 18.06 13.32 -0.15
N ARG A 202 17.00 13.91 -0.67
CA ARG A 202 15.82 14.34 0.11
C ARG A 202 14.86 13.17 0.36
N CYS A 203 14.69 12.31 -0.63
CA CYS A 203 13.83 11.14 -0.60
C CYS A 203 14.28 10.16 -1.69
N ILE A 204 13.69 8.97 -1.67
CA ILE A 204 13.73 8.05 -2.81
C ILE A 204 12.60 8.46 -3.76
N TYR A 205 12.95 8.78 -5.02
CA TYR A 205 12.01 9.18 -6.05
C TYR A 205 11.62 7.99 -6.94
N GLY A 206 10.40 7.49 -6.78
CA GLY A 206 9.89 6.30 -7.43
C GLY A 206 10.05 5.02 -6.59
N ALA A 207 9.58 3.91 -7.14
CA ALA A 207 9.54 2.64 -6.44
C ALA A 207 10.93 2.06 -6.16
N PRO A 208 11.23 1.63 -4.92
CA PRO A 208 12.37 0.76 -4.63
C PRO A 208 12.14 -0.64 -5.22
N ASP A 209 13.21 -1.44 -5.31
CA ASP A 209 13.11 -2.82 -5.82
C ASP A 209 12.43 -3.77 -4.83
N PHE A 210 12.69 -3.56 -3.55
CA PHE A 210 12.17 -4.36 -2.46
C PHE A 210 11.66 -3.46 -1.34
N VAL A 211 10.53 -3.84 -0.74
CA VAL A 211 9.95 -3.18 0.43
C VAL A 211 9.58 -4.22 1.48
N ALA A 212 9.85 -3.93 2.74
CA ALA A 212 9.34 -4.71 3.86
C ALA A 212 8.69 -3.80 4.91
N GLU A 213 7.55 -4.23 5.43
CA GLU A 213 6.78 -3.58 6.49
C GLU A 213 6.58 -4.54 7.65
N VAL A 214 6.94 -4.12 8.85
CA VAL A 214 6.69 -4.88 10.06
C VAL A 214 5.33 -4.48 10.62
N LEU A 215 4.37 -5.36 10.51
CA LEU A 215 2.98 -5.08 10.85
C LEU A 215 2.82 -4.73 12.33
N SER A 216 2.14 -3.63 12.58
CA SER A 216 1.67 -3.23 13.90
C SER A 216 0.14 -3.34 13.98
N LYS A 217 -0.40 -3.24 15.19
CA LYS A 217 -1.86 -3.23 15.39
C LYS A 217 -2.53 -2.05 14.67
N SER A 218 -1.85 -0.91 14.57
CA SER A 218 -2.33 0.32 13.94
C SER A 218 -2.21 0.30 12.42
N THR A 219 -1.10 -0.20 11.87
CA THR A 219 -0.79 -0.11 10.43
C THR A 219 -1.35 -1.28 9.61
N ARG A 220 -1.65 -2.41 10.24
CA ARG A 220 -2.00 -3.69 9.59
C ARG A 220 -3.01 -3.57 8.44
N ARG A 221 -4.09 -2.79 8.60
CA ARG A 221 -5.12 -2.63 7.57
C ARG A 221 -4.61 -1.85 6.36
N LYS A 222 -3.81 -0.82 6.61
CA LYS A 222 -3.20 0.01 5.59
C LYS A 222 -2.16 -0.80 4.80
N ASP A 223 -1.28 -1.52 5.50
CA ASP A 223 -0.20 -2.29 4.89
C ASP A 223 -0.75 -3.45 4.03
N ILE A 224 -1.74 -4.20 4.55
CA ILE A 224 -2.38 -5.31 3.81
C ILE A 224 -3.22 -4.82 2.63
N GLY A 225 -3.82 -3.65 2.71
CA GLY A 225 -4.75 -3.13 1.70
C GLY A 225 -4.12 -2.08 0.78
N VAL A 226 -4.04 -0.86 1.30
CA VAL A 226 -3.66 0.32 0.49
C VAL A 226 -2.22 0.21 0.01
N LYS A 227 -1.27 -0.10 0.90
CA LYS A 227 0.15 -0.16 0.56
C LYS A 227 0.49 -1.31 -0.39
N THR A 228 -0.10 -2.51 -0.21
CA THR A 228 0.11 -3.61 -1.16
C THR A 228 -0.25 -3.20 -2.59
N TYR A 229 -1.40 -2.54 -2.74
CA TYR A 229 -1.84 -2.03 -4.02
C TYR A 229 -0.90 -0.94 -4.58
N LYS A 230 -0.49 0.01 -3.73
CA LYS A 230 0.40 1.11 -4.13
C LYS A 230 1.77 0.58 -4.57
N TYR A 231 2.37 -0.33 -3.81
CA TYR A 231 3.67 -0.92 -4.14
C TYR A 231 3.62 -1.71 -5.45
N SER A 232 2.58 -2.52 -5.68
CA SER A 232 2.39 -3.24 -6.94
C SER A 232 2.32 -2.28 -8.13
N ASN A 233 1.48 -1.24 -8.05
CA ASN A 233 1.31 -0.30 -9.17
C ASN A 233 2.50 0.61 -9.43
N ALA A 234 3.25 0.96 -8.41
CA ALA A 234 4.43 1.80 -8.55
C ALA A 234 5.63 1.07 -9.17
N GLY A 235 5.59 -0.27 -9.23
CA GLY A 235 6.64 -1.09 -9.81
C GLY A 235 7.66 -1.62 -8.79
N VAL A 236 7.30 -1.69 -7.51
CA VAL A 236 8.02 -2.51 -6.53
C VAL A 236 8.02 -3.95 -7.04
N ARG A 237 9.17 -4.63 -6.96
CA ARG A 237 9.30 -6.01 -7.45
C ARG A 237 8.90 -7.04 -6.40
N GLU A 238 9.17 -6.74 -5.14
CA GLU A 238 8.91 -7.65 -4.02
C GLU A 238 8.50 -6.88 -2.76
N TYR A 239 7.42 -7.30 -2.13
CA TYR A 239 6.87 -6.68 -0.93
C TYR A 239 6.65 -7.73 0.17
N TRP A 240 7.26 -7.51 1.32
CA TRP A 240 7.14 -8.37 2.48
C TRP A 240 6.33 -7.72 3.59
N MET A 241 5.36 -8.44 4.12
CA MET A 241 4.68 -8.08 5.36
C MET A 241 5.11 -9.04 6.45
N ILE A 242 5.79 -8.52 7.46
CA ILE A 242 6.26 -9.27 8.61
C ILE A 242 5.24 -9.13 9.73
N ASP A 243 4.63 -10.22 10.15
CA ASP A 243 3.62 -10.27 11.21
C ASP A 243 4.21 -10.87 12.50
N PRO A 244 4.70 -10.01 13.43
CA PRO A 244 5.29 -10.52 14.67
C PRO A 244 4.27 -11.17 15.60
N LYS A 245 2.98 -10.80 15.47
CA LYS A 245 1.92 -11.36 16.29
C LYS A 245 1.61 -12.81 15.92
N ASP A 246 1.49 -13.06 14.63
CA ASP A 246 1.16 -14.38 14.10
C ASP A 246 2.43 -15.16 13.69
N MET A 247 3.63 -14.60 13.94
CA MET A 247 4.95 -15.18 13.64
C MET A 247 5.06 -15.61 12.16
N LYS A 248 4.55 -14.78 11.25
CA LYS A 248 4.48 -15.07 9.81
C LYS A 248 5.09 -13.96 8.97
N VAL A 249 5.58 -14.34 7.81
CA VAL A 249 6.03 -13.42 6.77
C VAL A 249 5.25 -13.70 5.50
N ILE A 250 4.54 -12.69 5.00
CA ILE A 250 3.78 -12.77 3.75
C ILE A 250 4.62 -12.07 2.69
N VAL A 251 4.99 -12.80 1.66
CA VAL A 251 5.84 -12.33 0.56
C VAL A 251 4.99 -12.19 -0.69
N TYR A 252 4.89 -10.97 -1.21
CA TYR A 252 4.34 -10.68 -2.53
C TYR A 252 5.50 -10.52 -3.50
N THR A 253 5.46 -11.24 -4.62
CA THR A 253 6.32 -10.99 -5.78
C THR A 253 5.44 -10.48 -6.90
N PHE A 254 5.66 -9.23 -7.30
CA PHE A 254 4.84 -8.57 -8.30
C PHE A 254 5.37 -8.84 -9.71
N ALA A 255 4.47 -9.10 -10.62
CA ALA A 255 4.77 -9.30 -12.04
C ALA A 255 5.44 -8.04 -12.63
N GLN A 256 6.55 -8.26 -13.34
CA GLN A 256 7.29 -7.15 -13.96
C GLN A 256 7.02 -7.02 -15.47
N ASN A 257 6.17 -7.88 -15.99
CA ASN A 257 5.74 -7.88 -17.40
C ASN A 257 4.35 -8.52 -17.52
N ASP A 258 3.71 -8.33 -18.66
CA ASP A 258 2.34 -8.79 -18.93
C ASP A 258 2.18 -10.32 -18.98
N ASP A 259 3.27 -11.07 -19.12
CA ASP A 259 3.26 -12.54 -19.18
C ASP A 259 3.45 -13.21 -17.82
N ALA A 260 3.78 -12.44 -16.78
CA ALA A 260 3.95 -12.92 -15.41
C ALA A 260 2.69 -12.66 -14.57
N GLU A 261 2.53 -13.43 -13.48
CA GLU A 261 1.45 -13.24 -12.50
C GLU A 261 2.05 -12.89 -11.14
N ASP A 262 1.33 -12.04 -10.40
CA ASP A 262 1.66 -11.77 -9.01
C ASP A 262 1.56 -13.06 -8.21
N THR A 263 2.54 -13.31 -7.35
CA THR A 263 2.54 -14.48 -6.47
C THR A 263 2.57 -14.07 -5.01
N VAL A 264 1.96 -14.90 -4.15
CA VAL A 264 1.96 -14.72 -2.72
C VAL A 264 2.45 -16.00 -2.05
N SER A 265 3.43 -15.88 -1.16
CA SER A 265 3.95 -16.97 -0.36
C SER A 265 3.89 -16.60 1.12
N ILE A 266 3.63 -17.58 1.99
CA ILE A 266 3.58 -17.39 3.44
C ILE A 266 4.64 -18.27 4.07
N PHE A 267 5.46 -17.68 4.93
CA PHE A 267 6.54 -18.32 5.65
C PHE A 267 6.36 -18.13 7.17
N GLU A 268 7.04 -18.97 7.94
CA GLU A 268 7.07 -18.89 9.40
C GLU A 268 8.37 -18.25 9.88
N PHE A 269 8.42 -17.78 11.15
CA PHE A 269 9.63 -17.17 11.73
C PHE A 269 10.77 -18.15 12.01
N GLN A 270 10.64 -19.42 11.69
CA GLN A 270 11.74 -20.40 11.69
C GLN A 270 12.38 -20.59 10.33
N ASP A 271 11.84 -19.99 9.28
CA ASP A 271 12.27 -20.20 7.92
C ASP A 271 13.46 -19.31 7.54
N LYS A 272 14.19 -19.73 6.50
CA LYS A 272 15.11 -18.90 5.74
C LYS A 272 14.44 -18.52 4.45
N ILE A 273 13.95 -17.31 4.39
CA ILE A 273 13.10 -16.84 3.32
C ILE A 273 13.96 -16.28 2.19
N PRO A 274 13.83 -16.80 0.96
CA PRO A 274 14.59 -16.31 -0.18
C PRO A 274 14.06 -14.93 -0.62
N VAL A 275 14.99 -14.01 -0.92
CA VAL A 275 14.69 -12.70 -1.49
C VAL A 275 14.70 -12.82 -3.02
N GLY A 276 13.54 -12.61 -3.64
CA GLY A 276 13.30 -12.87 -5.05
C GLY A 276 14.09 -11.94 -5.98
N ILE A 277 14.28 -10.67 -5.60
CA ILE A 277 15.05 -9.70 -6.40
C ILE A 277 16.53 -10.12 -6.59
N TYR A 278 17.01 -11.02 -5.75
CA TYR A 278 18.36 -11.66 -5.85
C TYR A 278 18.28 -13.12 -6.30
N ASN A 279 17.20 -13.53 -6.97
CA ASN A 279 16.98 -14.92 -7.42
C ASN A 279 17.12 -15.96 -6.30
N GLY A 280 16.83 -15.58 -5.05
CA GLY A 280 16.93 -16.45 -3.87
C GLY A 280 18.35 -16.72 -3.36
N GLU A 281 19.38 -16.05 -3.89
CA GLU A 281 20.74 -16.14 -3.35
C GLU A 281 20.84 -15.52 -1.95
N LEU A 282 20.21 -14.37 -1.75
CA LEU A 282 19.98 -13.81 -0.42
C LEU A 282 18.84 -14.58 0.24
N LYS A 283 19.05 -14.99 1.49
CA LYS A 283 17.99 -15.55 2.34
C LYS A 283 18.01 -14.85 3.70
N ILE A 284 16.86 -14.32 4.09
CA ILE A 284 16.69 -13.74 5.43
C ILE A 284 16.38 -14.87 6.42
N ASP A 285 17.22 -15.05 7.40
CA ASP A 285 17.12 -16.09 8.42
C ASP A 285 16.26 -15.60 9.59
N PHE A 286 14.96 -15.85 9.55
CA PHE A 286 14.03 -15.43 10.59
C PHE A 286 14.20 -16.20 11.88
N ALA A 287 14.78 -17.43 11.87
CA ALA A 287 15.12 -18.13 13.09
C ALA A 287 16.18 -17.39 13.93
N LYS A 288 17.11 -16.68 13.27
CA LYS A 288 18.07 -15.81 13.98
C LYS A 288 17.39 -14.57 14.54
N ILE A 289 16.41 -14.01 13.84
CA ILE A 289 15.62 -12.88 14.32
C ILE A 289 14.85 -13.31 15.57
N SER A 290 14.12 -14.43 15.53
CA SER A 290 13.39 -14.97 16.68
C SER A 290 14.26 -15.15 17.93
N LYS A 291 15.45 -15.74 17.77
CA LYS A 291 16.40 -15.87 18.89
C LYS A 291 16.83 -14.55 19.51
N ARG A 292 16.88 -13.48 18.71
CA ARG A 292 17.18 -12.13 19.20
C ARG A 292 16.02 -11.51 19.96
N LEU A 293 14.80 -11.93 19.66
CA LEU A 293 13.59 -11.45 20.32
C LEU A 293 13.35 -12.12 21.69
N GLU A 294 13.90 -13.34 21.88
CA GLU A 294 13.79 -14.11 23.12
C GLU A 294 14.91 -13.78 24.14
N ALA A 295 15.99 -13.13 23.70
CA ALA A 295 17.16 -12.78 24.50
C ALA A 295 17.00 -11.46 25.25
#